data_6e1c8f86bb0972fda7ee9259d0614e26
#
_entry.id   6e1c8f86bb0972fda7ee9259d0614e26
#
_cell.length_a   1.000
_cell.length_b   1.000
_cell.length_c   1.000
_cell.angle_alpha   90.00
_cell.angle_beta   90.00
_cell.angle_gamma   90.00
#
_symmetry.space_group_name_H-M   'P 1'
#
loop_
_entity.id
_entity.type
_entity.pdbx_description
1 polymer ?
#
loop_
_entity_poly.entity_id
_entity_poly.type
_entity_poly.pdbx_seq_one_letter_code
_entity_poly.pdbx_strand_id
1 'polypeptide(L)'
;MFYKEIGFSNSDIATYSKLLNWWVTIVFSLLGGLVNIRYGIYRGLMIAGVAMAASNLLFALIAQTGPSTSLLAITVIVDGFTGAWSTVAMVAFISLLCNRAFSATQYALMASLSVAGRTLVASSSGFVVDSLEGNWSLFFILTAVMVIPSLCFLYSIRHHIKRVESP
;
A
#
# COMPACT_ATOMS: atom_id res chain seq x y z
N MET A 1 -9.92 -6.83 -13.62
CA MET A 1 -11.00 -6.04 -14.17
C MET A 1 -10.48 -4.70 -14.69
N PHE A 2 -10.05 -3.79 -13.84
CA PHE A 2 -9.60 -2.43 -14.18
C PHE A 2 -8.77 -2.28 -15.47
N TYR A 3 -7.62 -2.96 -15.59
CA TYR A 3 -6.75 -2.81 -16.77
C TYR A 3 -7.41 -3.25 -18.09
N LYS A 4 -8.28 -4.26 -18.05
CA LYS A 4 -9.01 -4.72 -19.23
C LYS A 4 -10.11 -3.76 -19.65
N GLU A 5 -10.78 -3.16 -18.71
CA GLU A 5 -11.86 -2.19 -18.96
C GLU A 5 -11.30 -0.87 -19.51
N ILE A 6 -10.11 -0.47 -19.09
CA ILE A 6 -9.39 0.69 -19.66
C ILE A 6 -8.87 0.41 -21.08
N GLY A 7 -8.71 -0.87 -21.48
CA GLY A 7 -8.32 -1.24 -22.85
C GLY A 7 -6.86 -1.69 -22.99
N PHE A 8 -6.18 -2.04 -21.88
CA PHE A 8 -4.82 -2.62 -21.96
C PHE A 8 -4.84 -4.04 -22.49
N SER A 9 -3.84 -4.39 -23.32
CA SER A 9 -3.67 -5.75 -23.82
C SER A 9 -3.25 -6.73 -22.70
N ASN A 10 -3.51 -8.04 -22.91
CA ASN A 10 -3.07 -9.04 -21.95
C ASN A 10 -1.53 -9.11 -21.84
N SER A 11 -0.80 -8.78 -22.93
CA SER A 11 0.66 -8.70 -22.94
C SER A 11 1.19 -7.53 -22.10
N ASP A 12 0.55 -6.36 -22.19
CA ASP A 12 0.92 -5.20 -21.38
C ASP A 12 0.69 -5.47 -19.90
N ILE A 13 -0.45 -6.06 -19.55
CA ILE A 13 -0.77 -6.45 -18.17
C ILE A 13 0.26 -7.46 -17.65
N ALA A 14 0.63 -8.47 -18.44
CA ALA A 14 1.61 -9.47 -18.00
C ALA A 14 3.00 -8.84 -17.81
N THR A 15 3.43 -7.98 -18.70
CA THR A 15 4.77 -7.38 -18.68
C THR A 15 4.88 -6.33 -17.58
N TYR A 16 3.97 -5.36 -17.54
CA TYR A 16 4.09 -4.23 -16.61
C TYR A 16 3.49 -4.53 -15.24
N SER A 17 2.29 -5.08 -15.18
CA SER A 17 1.60 -5.30 -13.90
C SER A 17 2.09 -6.53 -13.14
N LYS A 18 2.72 -7.53 -13.79
CA LYS A 18 3.22 -8.72 -13.13
C LYS A 18 4.75 -8.76 -13.08
N LEU A 19 5.43 -8.82 -14.24
CA LEU A 19 6.88 -8.98 -14.28
C LEU A 19 7.62 -7.77 -13.73
N LEU A 20 7.26 -6.56 -14.18
CA LEU A 20 7.88 -5.34 -13.68
C LEU A 20 7.62 -5.15 -12.18
N ASN A 21 6.38 -5.33 -11.74
CA ASN A 21 6.03 -5.19 -10.34
C ASN A 21 6.76 -6.19 -9.43
N TRP A 22 7.03 -7.41 -9.90
CA TRP A 22 7.80 -8.39 -9.14
C TRP A 22 9.22 -7.91 -8.83
N TRP A 23 9.93 -7.42 -9.84
CA TRP A 23 11.27 -6.84 -9.66
C TRP A 23 11.27 -5.60 -8.78
N VAL A 24 10.31 -4.71 -9.02
CA VAL A 24 10.10 -3.49 -8.21
C VAL A 24 9.90 -3.86 -6.73
N THR A 25 9.05 -4.83 -6.45
CA THR A 25 8.78 -5.26 -5.08
C THR A 25 10.03 -5.79 -4.37
N ILE A 26 10.86 -6.61 -5.04
CA ILE A 26 12.09 -7.14 -4.46
C ILE A 26 13.06 -6.01 -4.11
N VAL A 27 13.37 -5.13 -5.07
CA VAL A 27 14.34 -4.05 -4.89
C VAL A 27 13.87 -3.06 -3.82
N PHE A 28 12.62 -2.66 -3.90
CA PHE A 28 12.10 -1.63 -2.99
C PHE A 28 11.70 -2.13 -1.60
N SER A 29 11.49 -3.43 -1.41
CA SER A 29 11.40 -4.00 -0.06
C SER A 29 12.71 -3.84 0.71
N LEU A 30 13.84 -4.07 0.05
CA LEU A 30 15.16 -3.89 0.66
C LEU A 30 15.43 -2.41 0.98
N LEU A 31 15.16 -1.52 0.00
CA LEU A 31 15.33 -0.08 0.21
C LEU A 31 14.38 0.47 1.29
N GLY A 32 13.14 0.03 1.32
CA GLY A 32 12.17 0.40 2.35
C GLY A 32 12.62 -0.01 3.75
N GLY A 33 13.22 -1.20 3.89
CA GLY A 33 13.84 -1.64 5.14
C GLY A 33 14.96 -0.71 5.62
N LEU A 34 15.88 -0.34 4.74
CA LEU A 34 16.97 0.60 5.03
C LEU A 34 16.45 1.99 5.45
N VAL A 35 15.42 2.49 4.78
CA VAL A 35 14.79 3.76 5.13
C VAL A 35 14.16 3.71 6.51
N ASN A 36 13.46 2.63 6.85
CA ASN A 36 12.84 2.46 8.18
C ASN A 36 13.90 2.41 9.30
N ILE A 37 15.03 1.76 9.06
CA ILE A 37 16.17 1.72 10.01
C ILE A 37 16.74 3.13 10.23
N ARG A 38 16.89 3.92 9.16
CA ARG A 38 17.54 5.23 9.22
C ARG A 38 16.64 6.35 9.78
N TYR A 39 15.37 6.35 9.43
CA TYR A 39 14.42 7.45 9.75
C TYR A 39 13.42 7.09 10.83
N GLY A 40 13.40 5.85 11.28
CA GLY A 40 12.45 5.34 12.26
C GLY A 40 11.15 4.83 11.64
N ILE A 41 10.51 3.89 12.34
CA ILE A 41 9.32 3.17 11.88
C ILE A 41 8.13 4.12 11.72
N TYR A 42 7.93 5.04 12.68
CA TYR A 42 6.84 6.01 12.62
C TYR A 42 6.90 6.87 11.34
N ARG A 43 8.07 7.42 11.03
CA ARG A 43 8.26 8.24 9.82
C ARG A 43 8.11 7.40 8.56
N GLY A 44 8.65 6.18 8.59
CA GLY A 44 8.50 5.21 7.49
C GLY A 44 7.05 4.94 7.16
N LEU A 45 6.21 4.65 8.16
CA LEU A 45 4.76 4.43 7.98
C LEU A 45 4.03 5.67 7.45
N MET A 46 4.34 6.86 7.98
CA MET A 46 3.72 8.10 7.50
C MET A 46 4.03 8.38 6.03
N ILE A 47 5.30 8.28 5.65
CA ILE A 47 5.73 8.53 4.26
C ILE A 47 5.15 7.48 3.34
N ALA A 48 5.18 6.19 3.74
CA ALA A 48 4.60 5.10 2.96
C ALA A 48 3.09 5.28 2.75
N GLY A 49 2.35 5.70 3.78
CA GLY A 49 0.92 5.96 3.67
C GLY A 49 0.60 7.13 2.73
N VAL A 50 1.33 8.24 2.82
CA VAL A 50 1.16 9.38 1.90
C VAL A 50 1.51 8.97 0.46
N ALA A 51 2.61 8.25 0.27
CA ALA A 51 3.03 7.78 -1.05
C ALA A 51 2.01 6.80 -1.65
N MET A 52 1.38 5.95 -0.82
CA MET A 52 0.31 5.04 -1.26
C MET A 52 -0.95 5.80 -1.70
N ALA A 53 -1.33 6.87 -1.00
CA ALA A 53 -2.42 7.73 -1.45
C ALA A 53 -2.09 8.38 -2.80
N ALA A 54 -0.86 8.84 -2.99
CA ALA A 54 -0.40 9.42 -4.25
C ALA A 54 -0.40 8.38 -5.39
N SER A 55 -0.01 7.11 -5.15
CA SER A 55 -0.07 6.05 -6.17
C SER A 55 -1.51 5.77 -6.62
N ASN A 56 -2.48 5.78 -5.70
CA ASN A 56 -3.89 5.63 -6.05
C ASN A 56 -4.39 6.77 -6.97
N LEU A 57 -3.89 7.99 -6.78
CA LEU A 57 -4.22 9.10 -7.69
C LEU A 57 -3.64 8.91 -9.10
N LEU A 58 -2.49 8.24 -9.24
CA LEU A 58 -1.96 7.87 -10.57
C LEU A 58 -2.87 6.85 -11.27
N PHE A 59 -3.44 5.89 -10.55
CA PHE A 59 -4.44 4.99 -11.11
C PHE A 59 -5.72 5.74 -11.51
N ALA A 60 -6.17 6.71 -10.73
CA ALA A 60 -7.29 7.57 -11.11
C ALA A 60 -7.00 8.36 -12.39
N LEU A 61 -5.76 8.80 -12.58
CA LEU A 61 -5.33 9.49 -13.80
C LEU A 61 -5.36 8.55 -15.01
N ILE A 62 -4.87 7.30 -14.88
CA ILE A 62 -4.98 6.29 -15.95
C ILE A 62 -6.44 6.06 -16.34
N ALA A 63 -7.33 5.99 -15.36
CA ALA A 63 -8.75 5.79 -15.60
C ALA A 63 -9.38 6.92 -16.43
N GLN A 64 -8.83 8.14 -16.35
CA GLN A 64 -9.33 9.31 -17.11
C GLN A 64 -8.65 9.45 -18.48
N THR A 65 -7.34 9.16 -18.58
CA THR A 65 -6.55 9.39 -19.80
C THR A 65 -6.62 8.23 -20.78
N GLY A 66 -7.08 7.05 -20.34
CA GLY A 66 -7.13 5.83 -21.16
C GLY A 66 -5.79 5.07 -21.21
N PRO A 67 -5.67 4.08 -22.11
CA PRO A 67 -4.53 3.15 -22.14
C PRO A 67 -3.24 3.83 -22.62
N SER A 68 -2.34 4.11 -21.70
CA SER A 68 -0.98 4.59 -21.97
C SER A 68 0.02 3.68 -21.28
N THR A 69 0.85 2.98 -22.07
CA THR A 69 1.87 2.03 -21.58
C THR A 69 2.91 2.71 -20.70
N SER A 70 3.31 3.92 -21.04
CA SER A 70 4.28 4.70 -20.26
C SER A 70 3.71 5.10 -18.90
N LEU A 71 2.45 5.57 -18.88
CA LEU A 71 1.79 5.94 -17.64
C LEU A 71 1.53 4.71 -16.76
N LEU A 72 1.15 3.58 -17.37
CA LEU A 72 1.00 2.30 -16.68
C LEU A 72 2.32 1.86 -16.03
N ALA A 73 3.44 1.91 -16.75
CA ALA A 73 4.75 1.55 -16.23
C ALA A 73 5.13 2.41 -15.01
N ILE A 74 4.99 3.73 -15.11
CA ILE A 74 5.28 4.67 -14.01
C ILE A 74 4.38 4.36 -12.81
N THR A 75 3.09 4.19 -13.03
CA THR A 75 2.13 3.91 -11.95
C THR A 75 2.43 2.60 -11.25
N VAL A 76 2.74 1.53 -12.00
CA VAL A 76 3.10 0.22 -11.42
C VAL A 76 4.42 0.30 -10.64
N ILE A 77 5.41 1.07 -11.11
CA ILE A 77 6.66 1.26 -10.36
C ILE A 77 6.39 2.01 -9.05
N VAL A 78 5.63 3.10 -9.09
CA VAL A 78 5.32 3.89 -7.89
C VAL A 78 4.47 3.07 -6.92
N ASP A 79 3.45 2.36 -7.40
CA ASP A 79 2.59 1.52 -6.57
C ASP A 79 3.35 0.34 -5.96
N GLY A 80 4.16 -0.36 -6.76
CA GLY A 80 5.02 -1.43 -6.28
C GLY A 80 6.03 -0.97 -5.24
N PHE A 81 6.63 0.21 -5.42
CA PHE A 81 7.50 0.85 -4.44
C PHE A 81 6.76 1.13 -3.12
N THR A 82 5.63 1.82 -3.19
CA THR A 82 4.86 2.21 -2.00
C THR A 82 4.29 1.00 -1.28
N GLY A 83 3.79 0.00 -2.01
CA GLY A 83 3.28 -1.24 -1.46
C GLY A 83 4.36 -2.09 -0.77
N ALA A 84 5.52 -2.24 -1.39
CA ALA A 84 6.67 -2.94 -0.82
C ALA A 84 7.15 -2.25 0.47
N TRP A 85 7.33 -0.94 0.43
CA TRP A 85 7.74 -0.15 1.60
C TRP A 85 6.71 -0.20 2.73
N SER A 86 5.42 0.00 2.43
CA SER A 86 4.33 -0.11 3.41
C SER A 86 4.31 -1.45 4.11
N THR A 87 4.51 -2.53 3.36
CA THR A 87 4.55 -3.90 3.92
C THR A 87 5.72 -4.06 4.89
N VAL A 88 6.93 -3.64 4.51
CA VAL A 88 8.12 -3.74 5.38
C VAL A 88 7.96 -2.85 6.62
N ALA A 89 7.42 -1.63 6.47
CA ALA A 89 7.17 -0.74 7.59
C ALA A 89 6.13 -1.32 8.57
N MET A 90 5.08 -1.96 8.05
CA MET A 90 4.05 -2.61 8.87
C MET A 90 4.60 -3.83 9.62
N VAL A 91 5.41 -4.67 8.97
CA VAL A 91 6.09 -5.80 9.61
C VAL A 91 7.00 -5.31 10.75
N ALA A 92 7.79 -4.27 10.50
CA ALA A 92 8.66 -3.67 11.53
C ALA A 92 7.84 -3.10 12.69
N PHE A 93 6.71 -2.43 12.40
CA PHE A 93 5.82 -1.89 13.41
C PHE A 93 5.19 -2.98 14.29
N ILE A 94 4.66 -4.05 13.69
CA ILE A 94 4.12 -5.19 14.45
C ILE A 94 5.21 -5.81 15.33
N SER A 95 6.42 -5.99 14.78
CA SER A 95 7.55 -6.55 15.53
C SER A 95 7.96 -5.67 16.72
N LEU A 96 7.89 -4.35 16.57
CA LEU A 96 8.18 -3.39 17.65
C LEU A 96 7.18 -3.49 18.82
N LEU A 97 5.92 -3.80 18.53
CA LEU A 97 4.87 -3.91 19.54
C LEU A 97 4.87 -5.26 20.28
N CYS A 98 5.56 -6.27 19.75
CA CYS A 98 5.59 -7.60 20.35
C CYS A 98 6.53 -7.66 21.57
N ASN A 99 6.05 -8.26 22.67
CA ASN A 99 6.86 -8.54 23.84
C ASN A 99 7.83 -9.72 23.55
N ARG A 100 9.08 -9.59 23.97
CA ARG A 100 10.13 -10.63 23.77
C ARG A 100 9.73 -12.01 24.30
N ALA A 101 8.99 -12.07 25.40
CA ALA A 101 8.59 -13.34 26.02
C ALA A 101 7.53 -14.13 25.22
N PHE A 102 6.66 -13.44 24.48
CA PHE A 102 5.54 -14.04 23.73
C PHE A 102 5.51 -13.58 22.27
N SER A 103 6.66 -13.19 21.72
CA SER A 103 6.78 -12.51 20.44
C SER A 103 6.14 -13.28 19.28
N ALA A 104 6.32 -14.60 19.20
CA ALA A 104 5.81 -15.41 18.10
C ALA A 104 4.26 -15.41 18.05
N THR A 105 3.62 -15.63 19.19
CA THR A 105 2.15 -15.68 19.27
C THR A 105 1.54 -14.29 19.04
N GLN A 106 2.10 -13.25 19.66
CA GLN A 106 1.62 -11.88 19.49
C GLN A 106 1.78 -11.41 18.05
N TYR A 107 2.95 -11.67 17.44
CA TYR A 107 3.19 -11.35 16.04
C TYR A 107 2.20 -12.06 15.11
N ALA A 108 1.98 -13.36 15.30
CA ALA A 108 1.06 -14.13 14.50
C ALA A 108 -0.38 -13.59 14.59
N LEU A 109 -0.84 -13.25 15.79
CA LEU A 109 -2.17 -12.67 16.00
C LEU A 109 -2.31 -11.30 15.34
N MET A 110 -1.34 -10.39 15.55
CA MET A 110 -1.39 -9.05 14.97
C MET A 110 -1.26 -9.09 13.43
N ALA A 111 -0.40 -9.94 12.90
CA ALA A 111 -0.25 -10.14 11.46
C ALA A 111 -1.53 -10.73 10.85
N SER A 112 -2.13 -11.74 11.48
CA SER A 112 -3.40 -12.33 11.03
C SER A 112 -4.53 -11.32 11.04
N LEU A 113 -4.64 -10.51 12.08
CA LEU A 113 -5.66 -9.46 12.17
C LEU A 113 -5.47 -8.40 11.07
N SER A 114 -4.23 -8.00 10.79
CA SER A 114 -3.90 -7.07 9.71
C SER A 114 -4.27 -7.63 8.34
N VAL A 115 -3.97 -8.90 8.07
CA VAL A 115 -4.32 -9.58 6.82
C VAL A 115 -5.85 -9.73 6.71
N ALA A 116 -6.52 -10.15 7.78
CA ALA A 116 -7.98 -10.28 7.80
C ALA A 116 -8.67 -8.93 7.52
N GLY A 117 -8.25 -7.85 8.18
CA GLY A 117 -8.78 -6.51 7.94
C GLY A 117 -8.61 -6.07 6.49
N ARG A 118 -7.40 -6.24 5.93
CA ARG A 118 -7.12 -5.93 4.53
C ARG A 118 -7.97 -6.77 3.57
N THR A 119 -8.14 -8.04 3.83
CA THR A 119 -8.93 -8.95 2.98
C THR A 119 -10.42 -8.58 3.00
N LEU A 120 -10.97 -8.25 4.18
CA LEU A 120 -12.35 -7.81 4.31
C LEU A 120 -12.62 -6.52 3.52
N VAL A 121 -11.74 -5.52 3.64
CA VAL A 121 -11.85 -4.28 2.86
C VAL A 121 -11.68 -4.55 1.37
N ALA A 122 -10.72 -5.38 0.98
CA ALA A 122 -10.48 -5.71 -0.42
C ALA A 122 -11.66 -6.48 -1.05
N SER A 123 -12.31 -7.37 -0.29
CA SER A 123 -13.46 -8.14 -0.79
C SER A 123 -14.68 -7.26 -1.09
N SER A 124 -14.82 -6.12 -0.41
CA SER A 124 -15.90 -5.16 -0.67
C SER A 124 -15.63 -4.24 -1.87
N SER A 125 -14.42 -4.24 -2.43
CA SER A 125 -14.02 -3.32 -3.49
C SER A 125 -14.86 -3.48 -4.77
N GLY A 126 -15.23 -4.72 -5.14
CA GLY A 126 -16.11 -4.98 -6.28
C GLY A 126 -17.48 -4.33 -6.13
N PHE A 127 -18.10 -4.50 -4.96
CA PHE A 127 -19.38 -3.87 -4.65
C PHE A 127 -19.30 -2.34 -4.72
N VAL A 128 -18.19 -1.75 -4.24
CA VAL A 128 -17.98 -0.29 -4.32
C VAL A 128 -17.87 0.16 -5.77
N VAL A 129 -17.12 -0.55 -6.62
CA VAL A 129 -16.98 -0.22 -8.04
C VAL A 129 -18.33 -0.33 -8.76
N ASP A 130 -19.11 -1.38 -8.48
CA ASP A 130 -20.44 -1.57 -9.05
C ASP A 130 -21.41 -0.44 -8.62
N SER A 131 -21.35 -0.01 -7.36
CA SER A 131 -22.15 1.11 -6.84
C SER A 131 -21.75 2.47 -7.43
N LEU A 132 -20.52 2.59 -7.95
CA LEU A 132 -20.01 3.76 -8.67
C LEU A 132 -20.22 3.66 -10.19
N GLU A 133 -21.09 2.75 -10.65
CA GLU A 133 -21.39 2.53 -12.08
C GLU A 133 -20.13 2.24 -12.92
N GLY A 134 -19.12 1.58 -12.34
CA GLY A 134 -17.86 1.28 -12.99
C GLY A 134 -16.90 2.46 -13.13
N ASN A 135 -17.14 3.56 -12.42
CA ASN A 135 -16.26 4.74 -12.46
C ASN A 135 -14.98 4.50 -11.65
N TRP A 136 -13.96 3.94 -12.30
CA TRP A 136 -12.67 3.63 -11.70
C TRP A 136 -11.93 4.86 -11.17
N SER A 137 -12.10 6.01 -11.80
CA SER A 137 -11.47 7.24 -11.34
C SER A 137 -11.98 7.64 -9.95
N LEU A 138 -13.31 7.63 -9.75
CA LEU A 138 -13.92 7.89 -8.45
C LEU A 138 -13.51 6.84 -7.41
N PHE A 139 -13.43 5.57 -7.80
CA PHE A 139 -12.99 4.49 -6.92
C PHE A 139 -11.57 4.75 -6.38
N PHE A 140 -10.60 5.08 -7.24
CA PHE A 140 -9.23 5.34 -6.80
C PHE A 140 -9.09 6.64 -6.01
N ILE A 141 -9.87 7.67 -6.30
CA ILE A 141 -9.93 8.89 -5.49
C ILE A 141 -10.49 8.56 -4.09
N LEU A 142 -11.56 7.78 -4.02
CA LEU A 142 -12.14 7.35 -2.75
C LEU A 142 -11.12 6.56 -1.90
N THR A 143 -10.41 5.60 -2.51
CA THR A 143 -9.37 4.84 -1.82
C THR A 143 -8.21 5.72 -1.34
N ALA A 144 -7.80 6.72 -2.11
CA ALA A 144 -6.79 7.70 -1.68
C ALA A 144 -7.28 8.51 -0.46
N VAL A 145 -8.54 8.93 -0.45
CA VAL A 145 -9.14 9.66 0.69
C VAL A 145 -9.25 8.77 1.93
N MET A 146 -9.55 7.49 1.77
CA MET A 146 -9.63 6.53 2.91
C MET A 146 -8.28 6.30 3.61
N VAL A 147 -7.17 6.70 3.03
CA VAL A 147 -5.85 6.70 3.72
C VAL A 147 -5.78 7.78 4.79
N ILE A 148 -6.51 8.90 4.64
CA ILE A 148 -6.44 10.06 5.56
C ILE A 148 -6.80 9.66 7.00
N PRO A 149 -7.92 8.97 7.30
CA PRO A 149 -8.24 8.53 8.65
C PRO A 149 -7.12 7.67 9.27
N SER A 150 -6.51 6.78 8.48
CA SER A 150 -5.40 5.94 8.93
C SER A 150 -4.17 6.77 9.30
N LEU A 151 -3.83 7.80 8.50
CA LEU A 151 -2.73 8.72 8.80
C LEU A 151 -3.04 9.59 10.04
N CYS A 152 -4.28 10.05 10.20
CA CYS A 152 -4.71 10.79 11.38
C CYS A 152 -4.59 9.92 12.64
N PHE A 153 -5.00 8.66 12.58
CA PHE A 153 -4.84 7.72 13.67
C PHE A 153 -3.37 7.49 14.01
N LEU A 154 -2.54 7.24 13.00
CA LEU A 154 -1.10 7.06 13.17
C LEU A 154 -0.44 8.32 13.78
N TYR A 155 -0.88 9.51 13.38
CA TYR A 155 -0.42 10.77 13.97
C TYR A 155 -0.82 10.90 15.44
N SER A 156 -2.03 10.49 15.81
CA SER A 156 -2.53 10.49 17.21
C SER A 156 -1.65 9.63 18.12
N ILE A 157 -1.23 8.45 17.66
CA ILE A 157 -0.44 7.51 18.47
C ILE A 157 1.08 7.73 18.35
N ARG A 158 1.51 8.79 17.66
CA ARG A 158 2.94 9.09 17.37
C ARG A 158 3.85 9.08 18.60
N HIS A 159 3.35 9.63 19.73
CA HIS A 159 4.14 9.70 20.96
C HIS A 159 4.37 8.32 21.58
N HIS A 160 3.39 7.43 21.45
CA HIS A 160 3.48 6.06 21.94
C HIS A 160 4.49 5.25 21.14
N ILE A 161 4.41 5.35 19.80
CA ILE A 161 5.35 4.66 18.90
C ILE A 161 6.79 5.12 19.16
N LYS A 162 7.03 6.43 19.20
CA LYS A 162 8.36 6.98 19.44
C LYS A 162 8.94 6.59 20.79
N ARG A 163 8.09 6.46 21.83
CA ARG A 163 8.54 6.00 23.15
C ARG A 163 8.98 4.53 23.13
N VAL A 164 8.29 3.68 22.38
CA VAL A 164 8.65 2.26 22.25
C VAL A 164 9.84 2.07 21.31
N GLU A 165 10.04 2.97 20.36
CA GLU A 165 11.15 2.95 19.41
C GLU A 165 12.48 3.47 20.01
N SER A 166 12.41 4.36 21.01
CA SER A 166 13.60 4.80 21.75
C SER A 166 13.99 3.74 22.77
N PRO A 167 15.27 3.24 22.75
CA PRO A 167 15.79 2.26 23.71
C PRO A 167 15.79 2.79 25.13
#